data_e7abc4305ed361ee5edd6b7ea97c1fb6
#
_entry.id   e7abc4305ed361ee5edd6b7ea97c1fb6
#
_cell.length_a   1.000
_cell.length_b   1.000
_cell.length_c   1.000
_cell.angle_alpha   90.00
_cell.angle_beta   90.00
_cell.angle_gamma   90.00
#
_symmetry.space_group_name_H-M   'P 1'
#
loop_
_entity.id
_entity.type
_entity.pdbx_description
1 polymer ?
#
loop_
_entity_poly.entity_id
_entity_poly.type
_entity_poly.pdbx_seq_one_letter_code
_entity_poly.pdbx_strand_id
1 'polypeptide(L)'
;MRMTFSLGLVGAGQFSGQFSTLFQAHPGVRDVYVTDLLPERAERLAAAQGLAGTFPSYEAMLESPAVDAVAIFTQRWTHGPLVVQGLAAGKHVYSAVPMAITVDEMAAIIDAVRATGLTYMMGETSHYHPATVHARNQIAAGAFGRLFYAEGDYVHDMDLGFYDAYRYSGGENWKETASYPPLLYPTHAVGGVLGAWRTHAVSVSAIGVRDERGDGVFDRSVSRFDNDVSNATALFEVAGGGSFRTNEFRRVGYPSHIRESRFRFFGTEASMEQLATVALWQDKKGVEDISELLEPTPTLAPDDPSLAHIAPELRAAFTSGSAPVHDRSRLPREFDHLHNGHEGSHHFLVDDFVTAVTTRTLPPVNAWVAARYTLPGVIAHESARQGGVRLEIPDFGDAPEA
;
A
#
# COMPACT_ATOMS: atom_id res chain seq x y z
N MET A 1 -0.10 5.63 -32.44
CA MET A 1 -0.49 4.39 -31.77
C MET A 1 -0.09 4.57 -30.29
N ARG A 2 -0.98 4.36 -29.31
CA ARG A 2 -0.56 4.34 -27.90
C ARG A 2 0.40 3.16 -27.72
N MET A 3 1.50 3.36 -26.99
CA MET A 3 2.42 2.29 -26.66
C MET A 3 1.69 1.34 -25.69
N THR A 4 1.74 0.03 -25.96
CA THR A 4 1.19 -1.00 -25.07
C THR A 4 2.32 -1.95 -24.66
N PHE A 5 2.18 -2.58 -23.50
CA PHE A 5 3.16 -3.54 -22.98
C PHE A 5 2.47 -4.76 -22.40
N SER A 6 3.20 -5.83 -22.18
CA SER A 6 2.73 -7.04 -21.52
C SER A 6 3.26 -7.11 -20.09
N LEU A 7 2.43 -7.57 -19.16
CA LEU A 7 2.68 -7.59 -17.72
C LEU A 7 2.77 -9.03 -17.20
N GLY A 8 3.73 -9.30 -16.33
CA GLY A 8 3.80 -10.52 -15.53
C GLY A 8 3.43 -10.28 -14.08
N LEU A 9 2.44 -11.01 -13.57
CA LEU A 9 2.09 -11.01 -12.14
C LEU A 9 2.99 -12.00 -11.40
N VAL A 10 3.57 -11.57 -10.30
CA VAL A 10 4.42 -12.39 -9.42
C VAL A 10 3.70 -12.60 -8.10
N GLY A 11 3.20 -13.84 -7.90
CA GLY A 11 2.29 -14.22 -6.83
C GLY A 11 0.83 -14.29 -7.31
N ALA A 12 0.17 -15.42 -7.06
CA ALA A 12 -1.23 -15.71 -7.41
C ALA A 12 -2.11 -15.79 -6.14
N GLY A 13 -1.87 -14.87 -5.19
CA GLY A 13 -2.66 -14.75 -3.97
C GLY A 13 -3.99 -14.02 -4.16
N GLN A 14 -4.74 -13.87 -3.07
CA GLN A 14 -6.05 -13.20 -3.09
C GLN A 14 -5.95 -11.77 -3.60
N PHE A 15 -4.91 -11.05 -3.20
CA PHE A 15 -4.72 -9.64 -3.55
C PHE A 15 -4.36 -9.44 -5.03
N SER A 16 -3.48 -10.29 -5.59
CA SER A 16 -3.08 -10.19 -7.00
C SER A 16 -4.24 -10.43 -7.96
N GLY A 17 -5.19 -11.31 -7.60
CA GLY A 17 -6.38 -11.57 -8.40
C GLY A 17 -7.27 -10.34 -8.65
N GLN A 18 -7.26 -9.37 -7.74
CA GLN A 18 -7.99 -8.10 -7.91
C GLN A 18 -7.29 -7.18 -8.91
N PHE A 19 -5.96 -7.10 -8.82
CA PHE A 19 -5.16 -6.27 -9.72
C PHE A 19 -5.05 -6.86 -11.12
N SER A 20 -5.02 -8.19 -11.26
CA SER A 20 -4.95 -8.85 -12.56
C SER A 20 -6.09 -8.46 -13.49
N THR A 21 -7.33 -8.41 -12.98
CA THR A 21 -8.51 -7.95 -13.74
C THR A 21 -8.36 -6.51 -14.21
N LEU A 22 -7.84 -5.62 -13.37
CA LEU A 22 -7.65 -4.21 -13.70
C LEU A 22 -6.52 -4.02 -14.73
N PHE A 23 -5.38 -4.71 -14.56
CA PHE A 23 -4.31 -4.67 -15.55
C PHE A 23 -4.78 -5.21 -16.90
N GLN A 24 -5.53 -6.32 -16.91
CA GLN A 24 -6.05 -6.92 -18.15
C GLN A 24 -7.05 -6.00 -18.86
N ALA A 25 -7.86 -5.25 -18.12
CA ALA A 25 -8.83 -4.32 -18.68
C ALA A 25 -8.20 -3.01 -19.17
N HIS A 26 -7.01 -2.65 -18.69
CA HIS A 26 -6.41 -1.36 -19.03
C HIS A 26 -5.93 -1.31 -20.49
N PRO A 27 -6.34 -0.30 -21.31
CA PRO A 27 -6.03 -0.24 -22.74
C PRO A 27 -4.54 -0.09 -23.07
N GLY A 28 -3.69 0.22 -22.10
CA GLY A 28 -2.23 0.25 -22.23
C GLY A 28 -1.55 -1.10 -21.98
N VAL A 29 -2.29 -2.12 -21.52
CA VAL A 29 -1.78 -3.47 -21.30
C VAL A 29 -2.28 -4.39 -22.40
N ARG A 30 -1.36 -5.17 -23.01
CA ARG A 30 -1.66 -6.09 -24.11
C ARG A 30 -1.99 -7.48 -23.59
N ASP A 31 -1.10 -8.05 -22.79
CA ASP A 31 -1.21 -9.39 -22.24
C ASP A 31 -0.86 -9.37 -20.75
N VAL A 32 -1.51 -10.22 -19.96
CA VAL A 32 -1.18 -10.46 -18.57
C VAL A 32 -0.83 -11.92 -18.36
N TYR A 33 0.34 -12.17 -17.80
CA TYR A 33 0.86 -13.50 -17.42
C TYR A 33 0.95 -13.60 -15.90
N VAL A 34 1.13 -14.79 -15.38
CA VAL A 34 1.28 -15.00 -13.92
C VAL A 34 2.29 -16.09 -13.61
N THR A 35 2.98 -15.93 -12.48
CA THR A 35 3.79 -16.98 -11.84
C THR A 35 3.53 -17.01 -10.34
N ASP A 36 3.70 -18.18 -9.73
CA ASP A 36 3.64 -18.37 -8.26
C ASP A 36 4.62 -19.47 -7.87
N LEU A 37 5.08 -19.48 -6.61
CA LEU A 37 5.90 -20.56 -6.07
C LEU A 37 5.16 -21.91 -6.09
N LEU A 38 3.83 -21.88 -6.09
CA LEU A 38 2.95 -23.03 -6.26
C LEU A 38 2.29 -22.95 -7.64
N PRO A 39 2.80 -23.68 -8.64
CA PRO A 39 2.34 -23.59 -10.03
C PRO A 39 0.83 -23.72 -10.21
N GLU A 40 0.19 -24.57 -9.40
CA GLU A 40 -1.25 -24.80 -9.43
C GLU A 40 -2.06 -23.54 -9.02
N ARG A 41 -1.48 -22.60 -8.30
CA ARG A 41 -2.12 -21.30 -8.00
C ARG A 41 -2.09 -20.39 -9.21
N ALA A 42 -0.95 -20.32 -9.90
CA ALA A 42 -0.81 -19.56 -11.13
C ALA A 42 -1.76 -20.08 -12.21
N GLU A 43 -1.82 -21.40 -12.40
CA GLU A 43 -2.72 -22.06 -13.36
C GLU A 43 -4.19 -21.78 -13.06
N ARG A 44 -4.61 -21.87 -11.78
CA ARG A 44 -5.99 -21.55 -11.37
C ARG A 44 -6.35 -20.09 -11.65
N LEU A 45 -5.46 -19.15 -11.32
CA LEU A 45 -5.71 -17.73 -11.55
C LEU A 45 -5.80 -17.45 -13.04
N ALA A 46 -4.85 -17.99 -13.84
CA ALA A 46 -4.84 -17.82 -15.28
C ALA A 46 -6.11 -18.36 -15.93
N ALA A 47 -6.53 -19.57 -15.54
CA ALA A 47 -7.77 -20.17 -16.05
C ALA A 47 -9.03 -19.42 -15.65
N ALA A 48 -9.11 -18.96 -14.37
CA ALA A 48 -10.28 -18.27 -13.85
C ALA A 48 -10.50 -16.90 -14.49
N GLN A 49 -9.43 -16.21 -14.87
CA GLN A 49 -9.49 -14.85 -15.41
C GLN A 49 -9.12 -14.75 -16.89
N GLY A 50 -8.80 -15.87 -17.55
CA GLY A 50 -8.44 -15.88 -18.97
C GLY A 50 -7.12 -15.12 -19.25
N LEU A 51 -6.12 -15.24 -18.37
CA LEU A 51 -4.83 -14.61 -18.59
C LEU A 51 -4.10 -15.26 -19.77
N ALA A 52 -3.10 -14.56 -20.34
CA ALA A 52 -2.37 -15.01 -21.53
C ALA A 52 -1.54 -16.29 -21.31
N GLY A 53 -1.18 -16.60 -20.05
CA GLY A 53 -0.49 -17.83 -19.69
C GLY A 53 0.22 -17.75 -18.35
N THR A 54 0.98 -18.80 -18.04
CA THR A 54 1.78 -18.91 -16.81
C THR A 54 3.26 -19.05 -17.12
N PHE A 55 4.11 -18.69 -16.15
CA PHE A 55 5.53 -19.00 -16.16
C PHE A 55 5.88 -19.94 -15.00
N PRO A 56 6.85 -20.87 -15.20
CA PRO A 56 7.22 -21.83 -14.17
C PRO A 56 7.95 -21.19 -12.97
N SER A 57 8.56 -20.01 -13.16
CA SER A 57 9.23 -19.25 -12.10
C SER A 57 9.34 -17.77 -12.48
N TYR A 58 9.73 -16.95 -11.49
CA TYR A 58 10.01 -15.54 -11.69
C TYR A 58 11.19 -15.32 -12.66
N GLU A 59 12.25 -16.11 -12.52
CA GLU A 59 13.42 -16.06 -13.39
C GLU A 59 13.04 -16.33 -14.85
N ALA A 60 12.25 -17.38 -15.11
CA ALA A 60 11.78 -17.70 -16.46
C ALA A 60 10.89 -16.56 -17.03
N MET A 61 10.11 -15.89 -16.18
CA MET A 61 9.33 -14.71 -16.57
C MET A 61 10.24 -13.54 -16.93
N LEU A 62 11.30 -13.29 -16.16
CA LEU A 62 12.24 -12.19 -16.40
C LEU A 62 13.05 -12.39 -17.69
N GLU A 63 13.41 -13.63 -18.01
CA GLU A 63 14.14 -13.98 -19.24
C GLU A 63 13.27 -13.88 -20.51
N SER A 64 11.95 -13.90 -20.34
CA SER A 64 11.02 -13.90 -21.45
C SER A 64 10.91 -12.53 -22.14
N PRO A 65 11.06 -12.48 -23.48
CA PRO A 65 10.78 -11.27 -24.26
C PRO A 65 9.28 -10.94 -24.37
N ALA A 66 8.39 -11.85 -23.94
CA ALA A 66 6.95 -11.63 -23.94
C ALA A 66 6.48 -10.71 -22.83
N VAL A 67 7.31 -10.46 -21.79
CA VAL A 67 6.99 -9.64 -20.63
C VAL A 67 7.85 -8.38 -20.62
N ASP A 68 7.22 -7.22 -20.56
CA ASP A 68 7.87 -5.90 -20.54
C ASP A 68 7.93 -5.33 -19.11
N ALA A 69 6.96 -5.67 -18.26
CA ALA A 69 6.83 -5.20 -16.90
C ALA A 69 6.39 -6.32 -15.96
N VAL A 70 6.69 -6.18 -14.68
CA VAL A 70 6.22 -7.12 -13.64
C VAL A 70 5.49 -6.40 -12.52
N ALA A 71 4.48 -7.06 -11.95
CA ALA A 71 3.75 -6.59 -10.78
C ALA A 71 3.88 -7.63 -9.64
N ILE A 72 4.51 -7.24 -8.54
CA ILE A 72 4.92 -8.12 -7.44
C ILE A 72 3.91 -8.05 -6.31
N PHE A 73 3.23 -9.18 -6.05
CA PHE A 73 2.21 -9.36 -5.00
C PHE A 73 2.58 -10.54 -4.09
N THR A 74 3.83 -10.60 -3.68
CA THR A 74 4.38 -11.66 -2.86
C THR A 74 4.39 -11.27 -1.38
N GLN A 75 5.11 -12.02 -0.56
CA GLN A 75 5.27 -11.69 0.85
C GLN A 75 6.16 -10.44 1.03
N ARG A 76 5.82 -9.58 1.96
CA ARG A 76 6.39 -8.25 2.21
C ARG A 76 7.93 -8.20 2.22
N TRP A 77 8.55 -9.20 2.84
CA TRP A 77 10.01 -9.29 2.95
C TRP A 77 10.73 -9.78 1.68
N THR A 78 9.98 -10.13 0.64
CA THR A 78 10.57 -10.53 -0.64
C THR A 78 10.55 -9.39 -1.66
N HIS A 79 9.84 -8.30 -1.39
CA HIS A 79 9.67 -7.22 -2.37
C HIS A 79 11.00 -6.61 -2.78
N GLY A 80 11.86 -6.20 -1.83
CA GLY A 80 13.14 -5.56 -2.13
C GLY A 80 13.99 -6.36 -3.13
N PRO A 81 14.36 -7.61 -2.83
CA PRO A 81 15.12 -8.46 -3.74
C PRO A 81 14.47 -8.68 -5.10
N LEU A 82 13.16 -8.95 -5.15
CA LEU A 82 12.44 -9.20 -6.40
C LEU A 82 12.35 -7.93 -7.27
N VAL A 83 12.17 -6.77 -6.68
CA VAL A 83 12.16 -5.49 -7.40
C VAL A 83 13.51 -5.24 -8.07
N VAL A 84 14.62 -5.43 -7.34
CA VAL A 84 15.98 -5.25 -7.89
C VAL A 84 16.24 -6.22 -9.02
N GLN A 85 15.84 -7.50 -8.89
CA GLN A 85 15.96 -8.50 -9.96
C GLN A 85 15.16 -8.10 -11.21
N GLY A 86 13.91 -7.63 -11.05
CA GLY A 86 13.07 -7.18 -12.15
C GLY A 86 13.69 -6.01 -12.92
N LEU A 87 14.15 -4.98 -12.20
CA LEU A 87 14.81 -3.82 -12.81
C LEU A 87 16.11 -4.22 -13.51
N ALA A 88 16.94 -5.08 -12.90
CA ALA A 88 18.18 -5.58 -13.49
C ALA A 88 17.95 -6.41 -14.77
N ALA A 89 16.82 -7.12 -14.86
CA ALA A 89 16.39 -7.85 -16.04
C ALA A 89 15.74 -6.96 -17.14
N GLY A 90 15.74 -5.64 -16.94
CA GLY A 90 15.18 -4.69 -17.92
C GLY A 90 13.67 -4.58 -17.90
N LYS A 91 13.00 -4.97 -16.80
CA LYS A 91 11.54 -4.87 -16.66
C LYS A 91 11.15 -3.65 -15.85
N HIS A 92 10.07 -2.95 -16.24
CA HIS A 92 9.39 -2.01 -15.36
C HIS A 92 8.76 -2.77 -14.19
N VAL A 93 8.72 -2.16 -13.00
CA VAL A 93 8.26 -2.89 -11.80
C VAL A 93 7.18 -2.10 -11.04
N TYR A 94 6.06 -2.76 -10.81
CA TYR A 94 5.09 -2.41 -9.78
C TYR A 94 5.29 -3.35 -8.59
N SER A 95 5.24 -2.86 -7.36
CA SER A 95 5.18 -3.73 -6.19
C SER A 95 4.04 -3.36 -5.26
N ALA A 96 3.45 -4.35 -4.60
CA ALA A 96 2.63 -4.09 -3.42
C ALA A 96 3.49 -3.49 -2.29
N VAL A 97 2.86 -3.13 -1.20
CA VAL A 97 3.49 -2.52 -0.03
C VAL A 97 3.99 -3.57 0.99
N PRO A 98 5.02 -3.23 1.75
CA PRO A 98 5.94 -2.08 1.64
C PRO A 98 6.94 -2.25 0.49
N MET A 99 7.64 -1.17 0.13
CA MET A 99 8.71 -1.20 -0.89
C MET A 99 9.78 -2.27 -0.60
N ALA A 100 10.22 -2.31 0.65
CA ALA A 100 11.23 -3.21 1.19
C ALA A 100 11.14 -3.23 2.72
N ILE A 101 11.98 -4.01 3.40
CA ILE A 101 11.98 -4.12 4.86
C ILE A 101 13.30 -3.65 5.52
N THR A 102 14.29 -3.26 4.72
CA THR A 102 15.56 -2.71 5.20
C THR A 102 15.95 -1.45 4.44
N VAL A 103 16.78 -0.63 5.05
CA VAL A 103 17.35 0.59 4.43
C VAL A 103 18.17 0.24 3.20
N ASP A 104 18.99 -0.82 3.27
CA ASP A 104 19.86 -1.26 2.18
C ASP A 104 19.07 -1.75 0.96
N GLU A 105 17.98 -2.48 1.18
CA GLU A 105 17.08 -2.88 0.09
C GLU A 105 16.45 -1.67 -0.63
N MET A 106 16.02 -0.65 0.13
CA MET A 106 15.48 0.58 -0.46
C MET A 106 16.53 1.33 -1.27
N ALA A 107 17.76 1.45 -0.72
CA ALA A 107 18.90 2.03 -1.45
C ALA A 107 19.16 1.28 -2.75
N ALA A 108 19.20 -0.06 -2.71
CA ALA A 108 19.44 -0.89 -3.88
C ALA A 108 18.33 -0.71 -4.96
N ILE A 109 17.07 -0.55 -4.57
CA ILE A 109 15.97 -0.26 -5.52
C ILE A 109 16.20 1.11 -6.18
N ILE A 110 16.51 2.15 -5.39
CA ILE A 110 16.76 3.49 -5.93
C ILE A 110 17.95 3.50 -6.89
N ASP A 111 19.04 2.81 -6.54
CA ASP A 111 20.20 2.69 -7.39
C ASP A 111 19.90 1.92 -8.68
N ALA A 112 19.09 0.85 -8.60
CA ALA A 112 18.66 0.12 -9.77
C ALA A 112 17.77 0.97 -10.70
N VAL A 113 16.85 1.77 -10.15
CA VAL A 113 16.04 2.72 -10.93
C VAL A 113 16.93 3.78 -11.61
N ARG A 114 17.90 4.34 -10.89
CA ARG A 114 18.86 5.30 -11.47
C ARG A 114 19.70 4.69 -12.60
N ALA A 115 20.18 3.47 -12.40
CA ALA A 115 21.03 2.79 -13.36
C ALA A 115 20.29 2.36 -14.64
N THR A 116 19.02 1.97 -14.52
CA THR A 116 18.24 1.43 -15.64
C THR A 116 17.35 2.46 -16.33
N GLY A 117 16.97 3.53 -15.63
CA GLY A 117 15.95 4.49 -16.10
C GLY A 117 14.54 3.88 -16.22
N LEU A 118 14.31 2.70 -15.66
CA LEU A 118 13.03 2.00 -15.72
C LEU A 118 12.05 2.54 -14.67
N THR A 119 10.77 2.39 -14.95
CA THR A 119 9.71 2.74 -14.01
C THR A 119 9.68 1.76 -12.84
N TYR A 120 9.74 2.29 -11.62
CA TYR A 120 9.31 1.59 -10.41
C TYR A 120 8.18 2.37 -9.76
N MET A 121 7.14 1.67 -9.31
CA MET A 121 6.04 2.22 -8.54
C MET A 121 5.65 1.28 -7.40
N MET A 122 5.46 1.83 -6.20
CA MET A 122 4.83 1.12 -5.10
C MET A 122 3.34 1.42 -5.06
N GLY A 123 2.52 0.38 -4.97
CA GLY A 123 1.07 0.46 -4.94
C GLY A 123 0.51 0.81 -3.56
N GLU A 124 0.84 1.98 -3.02
CA GLU A 124 0.32 2.42 -1.73
C GLU A 124 -1.12 2.92 -1.85
N THR A 125 -2.05 2.16 -1.31
CA THR A 125 -3.49 2.41 -1.42
C THR A 125 -3.92 3.68 -0.68
N SER A 126 -3.29 4.03 0.45
CA SER A 126 -3.62 5.25 1.20
C SER A 126 -3.23 6.54 0.48
N HIS A 127 -2.43 6.46 -0.58
CA HIS A 127 -2.18 7.61 -1.47
C HIS A 127 -3.47 8.13 -2.13
N TYR A 128 -4.41 7.22 -2.40
CA TYR A 128 -5.73 7.51 -2.96
C TYR A 128 -6.89 7.30 -1.98
N HIS A 129 -6.59 7.09 -0.70
CA HIS A 129 -7.63 7.08 0.33
C HIS A 129 -8.42 8.40 0.29
N PRO A 130 -9.77 8.39 0.36
CA PRO A 130 -10.59 9.60 0.22
C PRO A 130 -10.17 10.76 1.13
N ALA A 131 -9.86 10.47 2.40
CA ALA A 131 -9.40 11.50 3.34
C ALA A 131 -8.04 12.10 2.94
N THR A 132 -7.11 11.27 2.42
CA THR A 132 -5.82 11.74 1.92
C THR A 132 -5.98 12.62 0.70
N VAL A 133 -6.86 12.23 -0.23
CA VAL A 133 -7.17 13.02 -1.43
C VAL A 133 -7.80 14.36 -1.05
N HIS A 134 -8.80 14.34 -0.15
CA HIS A 134 -9.44 15.56 0.35
C HIS A 134 -8.42 16.48 1.02
N ALA A 135 -7.65 15.98 1.98
CA ALA A 135 -6.64 16.77 2.67
C ALA A 135 -5.62 17.37 1.70
N ARG A 136 -5.13 16.58 0.74
CA ARG A 136 -4.20 17.05 -0.32
C ARG A 136 -4.77 18.20 -1.12
N ASN A 137 -6.04 18.11 -1.52
CA ASN A 137 -6.72 19.15 -2.26
C ASN A 137 -6.88 20.43 -1.41
N GLN A 138 -7.26 20.29 -0.14
CA GLN A 138 -7.41 21.43 0.77
C GLN A 138 -6.06 22.07 1.14
N ILE A 139 -4.98 21.28 1.26
CA ILE A 139 -3.62 21.80 1.44
C ILE A 139 -3.19 22.59 0.22
N ALA A 140 -3.43 22.08 -0.99
CA ALA A 140 -3.11 22.75 -2.23
C ALA A 140 -3.91 24.07 -2.41
N ALA A 141 -5.13 24.12 -1.90
CA ALA A 141 -5.97 25.32 -1.86
C ALA A 141 -5.59 26.31 -0.74
N GLY A 142 -4.63 25.95 0.13
CA GLY A 142 -4.23 26.79 1.28
C GLY A 142 -5.25 26.85 2.43
N ALA A 143 -6.28 25.99 2.40
CA ALA A 143 -7.39 26.05 3.34
C ALA A 143 -6.99 25.75 4.80
N PHE A 144 -5.95 24.91 5.01
CA PHE A 144 -5.39 24.64 6.33
C PHE A 144 -4.54 25.79 6.90
N GLY A 145 -4.16 26.79 6.08
CA GLY A 145 -3.04 27.67 6.42
C GLY A 145 -1.73 26.88 6.48
N ARG A 146 -0.94 27.02 7.54
CA ARG A 146 0.25 26.18 7.77
C ARG A 146 -0.15 24.90 8.49
N LEU A 147 0.03 23.75 7.87
CA LEU A 147 -0.13 22.45 8.51
C LEU A 147 1.01 22.25 9.53
N PHE A 148 0.70 21.81 10.75
CA PHE A 148 1.71 21.62 11.79
C PHE A 148 1.64 20.25 12.47
N TYR A 149 0.50 19.54 12.37
CA TYR A 149 0.32 18.23 12.95
C TYR A 149 -0.61 17.38 12.09
N ALA A 150 -0.35 16.07 12.06
CA ALA A 150 -1.22 15.10 11.43
C ALA A 150 -1.22 13.75 12.18
N GLU A 151 -2.21 12.91 11.91
CA GLU A 151 -2.27 11.55 12.41
C GLU A 151 -2.69 10.59 11.31
N GLY A 152 -2.06 9.41 11.30
CA GLY A 152 -2.44 8.27 10.48
C GLY A 152 -2.61 7.02 11.32
N ASP A 153 -3.77 6.38 11.24
CA ASP A 153 -4.01 5.10 11.89
C ASP A 153 -4.16 4.00 10.84
N TYR A 154 -3.51 2.86 11.06
CA TYR A 154 -3.81 1.62 10.37
C TYR A 154 -4.14 0.55 11.40
N VAL A 155 -5.44 0.28 11.54
CA VAL A 155 -5.99 -0.65 12.53
C VAL A 155 -6.54 -1.85 11.81
N HIS A 156 -5.79 -2.94 11.83
CA HIS A 156 -6.13 -4.15 11.09
C HIS A 156 -6.11 -5.37 12.02
N ASP A 157 -7.25 -5.59 12.68
CA ASP A 157 -7.35 -6.64 13.69
C ASP A 157 -7.14 -8.03 13.06
N MET A 158 -6.27 -8.84 13.68
CA MET A 158 -5.96 -10.18 13.21
C MET A 158 -7.18 -11.10 13.16
N ASP A 159 -8.16 -10.87 14.04
CA ASP A 159 -9.38 -11.68 14.12
C ASP A 159 -10.35 -11.39 12.96
N LEU A 160 -10.07 -10.34 12.13
CA LEU A 160 -10.90 -9.97 10.97
C LEU A 160 -10.38 -10.61 9.67
N GLY A 161 -10.18 -11.92 9.64
CA GLY A 161 -9.81 -12.68 8.45
C GLY A 161 -8.30 -12.79 8.18
N PHE A 162 -7.44 -12.08 8.92
CA PHE A 162 -5.99 -12.12 8.69
C PHE A 162 -5.37 -13.46 9.03
N TYR A 163 -5.83 -14.15 10.06
CA TYR A 163 -5.37 -15.50 10.37
C TYR A 163 -5.53 -16.44 9.16
N ASP A 164 -6.65 -16.36 8.44
CA ASP A 164 -6.90 -17.20 7.28
C ASP A 164 -6.03 -16.81 6.09
N ALA A 165 -5.80 -15.51 5.87
CA ALA A 165 -4.88 -15.02 4.85
C ALA A 165 -3.44 -15.50 5.10
N TYR A 166 -2.98 -15.49 6.35
CA TYR A 166 -1.66 -16.01 6.73
C TYR A 166 -1.59 -17.53 6.63
N ARG A 167 -2.62 -18.28 7.03
CA ARG A 167 -2.70 -19.73 6.82
C ARG A 167 -2.64 -20.10 5.35
N TYR A 168 -3.37 -19.37 4.52
CA TYR A 168 -3.35 -19.59 3.06
C TYR A 168 -1.95 -19.39 2.47
N SER A 169 -1.23 -18.36 2.87
CA SER A 169 0.09 -18.03 2.34
C SER A 169 1.24 -18.80 2.98
N GLY A 170 1.16 -19.12 4.28
CA GLY A 170 2.23 -19.70 5.09
C GLY A 170 2.07 -21.20 5.39
N GLY A 171 0.92 -21.83 5.05
CA GLY A 171 0.68 -23.24 5.31
C GLY A 171 0.78 -23.59 6.80
N GLU A 172 1.46 -24.68 7.13
CA GLU A 172 1.60 -25.14 8.51
C GLU A 172 2.42 -24.18 9.41
N ASN A 173 3.38 -23.47 8.81
CA ASN A 173 4.27 -22.53 9.51
C ASN A 173 3.75 -21.07 9.49
N TRP A 174 2.48 -20.87 9.21
CA TRP A 174 1.90 -19.53 9.03
C TRP A 174 2.14 -18.57 10.21
N LYS A 175 2.26 -19.09 11.46
CA LYS A 175 2.51 -18.25 12.63
C LYS A 175 3.87 -17.56 12.61
N GLU A 176 4.87 -18.19 12.00
CA GLU A 176 6.22 -17.58 11.85
C GLU A 176 6.15 -16.25 11.09
N THR A 177 5.30 -16.18 10.06
CA THR A 177 5.12 -15.02 9.21
C THR A 177 4.00 -14.09 9.67
N ALA A 178 2.98 -14.61 10.36
CA ALA A 178 1.90 -13.82 10.95
C ALA A 178 2.38 -12.88 12.07
N SER A 179 3.52 -13.21 12.67
CA SER A 179 4.21 -12.36 13.66
C SER A 179 4.99 -11.19 13.04
N TYR A 180 4.64 -10.78 11.83
CA TYR A 180 5.29 -9.67 11.14
C TYR A 180 5.18 -8.37 11.94
N PRO A 181 6.30 -7.63 12.17
CA PRO A 181 6.29 -6.42 12.97
C PRO A 181 5.37 -5.35 12.41
N PRO A 182 4.43 -4.78 13.20
CA PRO A 182 3.49 -3.76 12.70
C PRO A 182 4.19 -2.56 12.06
N LEU A 183 5.28 -2.06 12.66
CA LEU A 183 6.02 -0.91 12.15
C LEU A 183 6.80 -1.18 10.85
N LEU A 184 7.01 -2.43 10.46
CA LEU A 184 7.57 -2.78 9.14
C LEU A 184 6.50 -2.79 8.03
N TYR A 185 5.24 -2.48 8.38
CA TYR A 185 4.15 -2.28 7.43
C TYR A 185 3.52 -0.89 7.60
N PRO A 186 4.32 0.19 7.49
CA PRO A 186 3.90 1.53 7.93
C PRO A 186 3.15 2.28 6.85
N THR A 187 3.21 1.81 5.61
CA THR A 187 2.96 2.64 4.42
C THR A 187 1.52 3.16 4.36
N HIS A 188 0.54 2.42 4.90
CA HIS A 188 -0.83 2.90 4.92
C HIS A 188 -1.00 4.12 5.81
N ALA A 189 -0.50 4.10 7.05
CA ALA A 189 -0.59 5.24 7.94
C ALA A 189 0.35 6.38 7.51
N VAL A 190 1.63 6.08 7.27
CA VAL A 190 2.65 7.06 6.85
C VAL A 190 2.33 7.63 5.47
N GLY A 191 2.02 6.76 4.49
CA GLY A 191 1.74 7.16 3.12
C GLY A 191 0.50 8.02 2.97
N GLY A 192 -0.54 7.79 3.78
CA GLY A 192 -1.71 8.65 3.80
C GLY A 192 -1.39 10.06 4.32
N VAL A 193 -0.61 10.16 5.42
CA VAL A 193 -0.19 11.46 5.96
C VAL A 193 0.75 12.18 4.99
N LEU A 194 1.87 11.56 4.61
CA LEU A 194 2.88 12.20 3.78
C LEU A 194 2.41 12.42 2.34
N GLY A 195 1.51 11.55 1.84
CA GLY A 195 0.87 11.69 0.54
C GLY A 195 -0.05 12.91 0.44
N ALA A 196 -0.66 13.34 1.56
CA ALA A 196 -1.41 14.59 1.62
C ALA A 196 -0.47 15.79 1.86
N TRP A 197 0.43 15.69 2.83
CA TRP A 197 1.30 16.79 3.27
C TRP A 197 2.42 17.13 2.30
N ARG A 198 2.86 16.15 1.47
CA ARG A 198 3.94 16.29 0.48
C ARG A 198 5.27 16.73 1.10
N THR A 199 5.62 16.12 2.24
CA THR A 199 6.88 16.30 2.96
C THR A 199 7.49 14.92 3.25
N HIS A 200 8.55 14.87 4.03
CA HIS A 200 9.15 13.62 4.52
C HIS A 200 9.46 13.69 6.01
N ALA A 201 9.49 12.53 6.66
CA ALA A 201 9.88 12.41 8.05
C ALA A 201 11.40 12.52 8.19
N VAL A 202 11.87 13.19 9.25
CA VAL A 202 13.31 13.40 9.52
C VAL A 202 13.78 12.72 10.80
N SER A 203 12.87 12.44 11.74
CA SER A 203 13.18 11.68 12.95
C SER A 203 11.95 10.98 13.51
N VAL A 204 12.16 10.00 14.38
CA VAL A 204 11.09 9.22 15.01
C VAL A 204 11.45 8.76 16.42
N SER A 205 10.42 8.70 17.28
CA SER A 205 10.39 7.91 18.52
C SER A 205 9.18 6.98 18.47
N ALA A 206 9.35 5.69 18.79
CA ALA A 206 8.27 4.72 18.71
C ALA A 206 8.25 3.76 19.89
N ILE A 207 7.05 3.31 20.25
CA ILE A 207 6.82 2.34 21.32
C ILE A 207 5.98 1.20 20.78
N GLY A 208 6.46 -0.04 21.00
CA GLY A 208 5.74 -1.27 20.74
C GLY A 208 5.09 -1.81 22.00
N VAL A 209 3.90 -2.38 21.87
CA VAL A 209 3.18 -3.06 22.93
C VAL A 209 3.30 -4.57 22.73
N ARG A 210 3.86 -5.24 23.72
CA ARG A 210 4.00 -6.71 23.69
C ARG A 210 2.63 -7.37 23.65
N ASP A 211 2.57 -8.44 22.88
CA ASP A 211 1.38 -9.27 22.82
C ASP A 211 1.32 -10.23 24.02
N GLU A 212 0.15 -10.31 24.65
CA GLU A 212 -0.07 -11.17 25.82
C GLU A 212 -1.08 -12.30 25.54
N ARG A 213 -1.54 -12.45 24.28
CA ARG A 213 -2.58 -13.43 23.93
C ARG A 213 -2.09 -14.88 24.05
N GLY A 214 -0.80 -15.15 23.83
CA GLY A 214 -0.21 -16.47 24.02
C GLY A 214 -0.66 -17.55 23.03
N ASP A 215 -1.11 -17.17 21.84
CA ASP A 215 -1.57 -18.08 20.78
C ASP A 215 -0.46 -18.48 19.79
N GLY A 216 0.79 -18.05 20.04
CA GLY A 216 1.95 -18.30 19.21
C GLY A 216 2.06 -17.39 17.99
N VAL A 217 1.20 -16.38 17.86
CA VAL A 217 1.39 -15.24 16.96
C VAL A 217 1.94 -14.07 17.78
N PHE A 218 2.87 -13.29 17.24
CA PHE A 218 3.65 -12.29 17.98
C PHE A 218 4.40 -12.89 19.20
N ASP A 219 5.01 -14.03 18.98
CA ASP A 219 5.83 -14.75 19.94
C ASP A 219 7.25 -14.87 19.38
N ARG A 220 8.26 -14.34 20.09
CA ARG A 220 9.67 -14.34 19.62
C ARG A 220 10.20 -15.74 19.35
N SER A 221 9.75 -16.75 20.09
CA SER A 221 10.19 -18.13 19.88
C SER A 221 9.65 -18.76 18.60
N VAL A 222 8.60 -18.17 18.00
CA VAL A 222 7.94 -18.61 16.76
C VAL A 222 8.22 -17.68 15.62
N SER A 223 8.27 -16.37 15.87
CA SER A 223 8.41 -15.33 14.84
C SER A 223 9.75 -15.40 14.11
N ARG A 224 9.72 -15.47 12.79
CA ARG A 224 10.94 -15.33 11.97
C ARG A 224 11.55 -13.92 12.00
N PHE A 225 10.86 -12.94 12.60
CA PHE A 225 11.27 -11.54 12.72
C PHE A 225 11.71 -11.16 14.14
N ASP A 226 11.86 -12.12 15.05
CA ASP A 226 12.14 -11.87 16.47
C ASP A 226 11.16 -10.86 17.08
N ASN A 227 9.87 -10.97 16.75
CA ASN A 227 8.84 -10.00 17.11
C ASN A 227 7.80 -10.56 18.09
N ASP A 228 7.59 -9.84 19.20
CA ASP A 228 6.52 -10.08 20.18
C ASP A 228 5.56 -8.87 20.33
N VAL A 229 5.64 -7.91 19.40
CA VAL A 229 4.84 -6.69 19.40
C VAL A 229 3.68 -6.83 18.43
N SER A 230 2.44 -6.69 18.92
CA SER A 230 1.23 -6.70 18.09
C SER A 230 0.70 -5.30 17.76
N ASN A 231 0.98 -4.30 18.60
CA ASN A 231 0.52 -2.93 18.44
C ASN A 231 1.69 -1.96 18.65
N ALA A 232 1.75 -0.89 17.86
CA ALA A 232 2.81 0.10 18.00
C ALA A 232 2.31 1.50 17.65
N THR A 233 2.92 2.49 18.30
CA THR A 233 2.70 3.92 18.04
C THR A 233 4.04 4.60 17.78
N ALA A 234 4.08 5.47 16.79
CA ALA A 234 5.27 6.25 16.45
C ALA A 234 4.94 7.74 16.31
N LEU A 235 5.86 8.60 16.77
CA LEU A 235 5.80 10.06 16.62
C LEU A 235 6.98 10.52 15.78
N PHE A 236 6.68 11.23 14.71
CA PHE A 236 7.63 11.70 13.71
C PHE A 236 7.73 13.22 13.68
N GLU A 237 8.92 13.75 13.44
CA GLU A 237 9.09 15.11 12.96
C GLU A 237 9.19 15.12 11.43
N VAL A 238 8.74 16.21 10.80
CA VAL A 238 8.83 16.37 9.34
C VAL A 238 9.73 17.51 8.94
N ALA A 239 10.30 17.41 7.75
CA ALA A 239 11.06 18.48 7.13
C ALA A 239 10.19 19.74 6.98
N GLY A 240 10.79 20.91 7.27
CA GLY A 240 10.08 22.19 7.27
C GLY A 240 9.28 22.50 8.54
N GLY A 241 9.31 21.60 9.52
CA GLY A 241 8.71 21.77 10.85
C GLY A 241 7.27 21.31 10.92
N GLY A 242 6.94 20.68 12.04
CA GLY A 242 5.69 20.00 12.33
C GLY A 242 5.95 18.53 12.69
N SER A 243 4.90 17.82 13.01
CA SER A 243 5.00 16.42 13.42
C SER A 243 3.76 15.62 12.98
N PHE A 244 3.91 14.30 12.94
CA PHE A 244 2.75 13.43 12.82
C PHE A 244 2.92 12.17 13.67
N ARG A 245 1.80 11.55 14.01
CA ARG A 245 1.74 10.29 14.74
C ARG A 245 1.15 9.21 13.86
N THR A 246 1.66 7.96 14.01
CA THR A 246 0.99 6.79 13.46
C THR A 246 0.66 5.76 14.52
N ASN A 247 -0.43 5.02 14.32
CA ASN A 247 -0.78 3.82 15.05
C ASN A 247 -0.86 2.64 14.08
N GLU A 248 -0.15 1.58 14.43
CA GLU A 248 -0.12 0.31 13.71
C GLU A 248 -0.64 -0.78 14.63
N PHE A 249 -1.95 -1.09 14.58
CA PHE A 249 -2.59 -2.01 15.51
C PHE A 249 -3.07 -3.27 14.80
N ARG A 250 -2.71 -4.42 15.38
CA ARG A 250 -3.07 -5.75 14.88
C ARG A 250 -3.95 -6.54 15.84
N ARG A 251 -4.11 -6.05 17.08
CA ARG A 251 -4.98 -6.65 18.10
C ARG A 251 -5.63 -5.55 18.92
N VAL A 252 -6.90 -5.25 18.63
CA VAL A 252 -7.55 -4.05 19.15
C VAL A 252 -9.04 -4.20 19.45
N GLY A 253 -9.65 -5.35 19.16
CA GLY A 253 -11.08 -5.55 19.40
C GLY A 253 -11.96 -4.65 18.51
N TYR A 254 -11.67 -4.56 17.24
CA TYR A 254 -12.31 -3.66 16.30
C TYR A 254 -13.43 -4.37 15.54
N PRO A 255 -14.61 -3.76 15.35
CA PRO A 255 -15.65 -4.35 14.50
C PRO A 255 -15.29 -4.22 13.01
N SER A 256 -15.63 -5.24 12.22
CA SER A 256 -15.25 -5.36 10.80
C SER A 256 -15.74 -4.25 9.88
N HIS A 257 -16.78 -3.52 10.28
CA HIS A 257 -17.37 -2.45 9.46
C HIS A 257 -16.77 -1.06 9.72
N ILE A 258 -15.76 -0.96 10.58
CA ILE A 258 -15.08 0.31 10.87
C ILE A 258 -13.86 0.46 9.97
N ARG A 259 -13.64 1.67 9.46
CA ARG A 259 -12.48 2.00 8.61
C ARG A 259 -11.16 1.61 9.26
N GLU A 260 -10.36 0.87 8.55
CA GLU A 260 -9.03 0.43 9.00
C GLU A 260 -8.02 1.57 8.97
N SER A 261 -8.06 2.39 7.93
CA SER A 261 -7.22 3.59 7.79
C SER A 261 -8.02 4.83 8.15
N ARG A 262 -7.41 5.71 8.98
CA ARG A 262 -8.02 6.97 9.39
C ARG A 262 -6.97 8.05 9.45
N PHE A 263 -7.36 9.28 9.05
CA PHE A 263 -6.45 10.41 8.96
C PHE A 263 -7.02 11.66 9.59
N ARG A 264 -6.15 12.40 10.27
CA ARG A 264 -6.45 13.71 10.85
C ARG A 264 -5.36 14.69 10.51
N PHE A 265 -5.72 15.93 10.19
CA PHE A 265 -4.81 16.99 9.78
C PHE A 265 -5.16 18.28 10.47
N PHE A 266 -4.18 18.98 11.05
CA PHE A 266 -4.37 20.19 11.85
C PHE A 266 -3.47 21.31 11.32
N GLY A 267 -4.10 22.39 10.87
CA GLY A 267 -3.46 23.60 10.39
C GLY A 267 -3.79 24.83 11.22
N THR A 268 -3.21 25.96 10.86
CA THR A 268 -3.43 27.21 11.60
C THR A 268 -4.79 27.87 11.32
N GLU A 269 -5.46 27.48 10.22
CA GLU A 269 -6.73 28.05 9.79
C GLU A 269 -7.87 27.03 9.83
N ALA A 270 -7.58 25.74 9.63
CA ALA A 270 -8.58 24.67 9.64
C ALA A 270 -7.97 23.33 10.11
N SER A 271 -8.85 22.39 10.42
CA SER A 271 -8.51 20.99 10.67
C SER A 271 -9.51 20.05 9.99
N MET A 272 -9.04 18.83 9.72
CA MET A 272 -9.88 17.73 9.25
C MET A 272 -9.67 16.52 10.17
N GLU A 273 -10.76 15.94 10.65
CA GLU A 273 -10.70 14.72 11.47
C GLU A 273 -11.59 13.63 10.88
N GLN A 274 -10.96 12.56 10.37
CA GLN A 274 -11.67 11.33 10.02
C GLN A 274 -11.61 10.39 11.23
N LEU A 275 -12.77 10.12 11.81
CA LEU A 275 -12.96 9.18 12.91
C LEU A 275 -13.48 7.83 12.41
N ALA A 276 -13.90 6.96 13.33
CA ALA A 276 -14.37 5.62 12.99
C ALA A 276 -15.56 5.62 11.99
N THR A 277 -16.53 6.51 12.18
CA THR A 277 -17.78 6.54 11.39
C THR A 277 -18.14 7.92 10.83
N VAL A 278 -17.38 8.96 11.17
CA VAL A 278 -17.64 10.34 10.77
C VAL A 278 -16.36 11.02 10.34
N ALA A 279 -16.46 11.97 9.41
CA ALA A 279 -15.37 12.85 9.03
C ALA A 279 -15.84 14.32 9.11
N LEU A 280 -15.04 15.14 9.78
CA LEU A 280 -15.36 16.52 10.07
C LEU A 280 -14.31 17.45 9.49
N TRP A 281 -14.77 18.53 8.86
CA TRP A 281 -13.98 19.72 8.55
C TRP A 281 -14.32 20.81 9.55
N GLN A 282 -13.32 21.49 10.07
CA GLN A 282 -13.46 22.51 11.11
C GLN A 282 -12.60 23.71 10.74
N ASP A 283 -13.19 24.89 10.79
CA ASP A 283 -12.50 26.17 10.66
C ASP A 283 -13.07 27.21 11.65
N LYS A 284 -12.62 28.46 11.57
CA LYS A 284 -13.12 29.55 12.44
C LYS A 284 -14.59 29.89 12.21
N LYS A 285 -15.24 29.38 11.16
CA LYS A 285 -16.66 29.63 10.86
C LYS A 285 -17.57 28.56 11.46
N GLY A 286 -17.05 27.34 11.67
CA GLY A 286 -17.83 26.25 12.26
C GLY A 286 -17.27 24.87 11.97
N VAL A 287 -18.14 23.88 12.11
CA VAL A 287 -17.88 22.46 11.87
C VAL A 287 -18.82 21.98 10.77
N GLU A 288 -18.28 21.28 9.79
CA GLU A 288 -19.00 20.65 8.68
C GLU A 288 -18.78 19.14 8.71
N ASP A 289 -19.85 18.36 8.58
CA ASP A 289 -19.75 16.91 8.35
C ASP A 289 -19.49 16.66 6.88
N ILE A 290 -18.30 16.10 6.57
CA ILE A 290 -17.84 15.78 5.23
C ILE A 290 -17.85 14.27 4.97
N SER A 291 -18.52 13.48 5.80
CA SER A 291 -18.52 12.01 5.70
C SER A 291 -18.99 11.52 4.33
N GLU A 292 -20.06 12.10 3.79
CA GLU A 292 -20.59 11.71 2.47
C GLU A 292 -19.60 11.98 1.33
N LEU A 293 -18.78 13.01 1.43
CA LEU A 293 -17.75 13.35 0.45
C LEU A 293 -16.64 12.28 0.40
N LEU A 294 -16.39 11.62 1.53
CA LEU A 294 -15.32 10.63 1.68
C LEU A 294 -15.82 9.19 1.63
N GLU A 295 -17.13 8.96 1.54
CA GLU A 295 -17.69 7.61 1.53
C GLU A 295 -17.68 7.02 0.11
N PRO A 296 -16.94 5.90 -0.11
CA PRO A 296 -16.95 5.24 -1.41
C PRO A 296 -18.30 4.58 -1.71
N THR A 297 -18.75 4.71 -2.92
CA THR A 297 -19.95 3.99 -3.39
C THR A 297 -19.52 2.56 -3.77
N PRO A 298 -20.09 1.50 -3.17
CA PRO A 298 -19.78 0.12 -3.52
C PRO A 298 -20.05 -0.17 -5.00
N THR A 299 -19.13 -0.86 -5.66
CA THR A 299 -19.27 -1.30 -7.07
C THR A 299 -19.78 -2.72 -7.19
N LEU A 300 -19.55 -3.55 -6.16
CA LEU A 300 -19.99 -4.94 -6.08
C LEU A 300 -20.68 -5.18 -4.75
N ALA A 301 -21.59 -6.14 -4.71
CA ALA A 301 -22.12 -6.66 -3.46
C ALA A 301 -21.10 -7.57 -2.77
N PRO A 302 -21.05 -7.65 -1.42
CA PRO A 302 -20.12 -8.53 -0.70
C PRO A 302 -20.27 -10.02 -1.01
N ASP A 303 -21.42 -10.43 -1.50
CA ASP A 303 -21.74 -11.80 -1.92
C ASP A 303 -21.55 -12.03 -3.43
N ASP A 304 -20.96 -11.07 -4.16
CA ASP A 304 -20.68 -11.25 -5.58
C ASP A 304 -19.79 -12.49 -5.82
N PRO A 305 -20.16 -13.37 -6.77
CA PRO A 305 -19.41 -14.61 -7.04
C PRO A 305 -17.93 -14.38 -7.40
N SER A 306 -17.57 -13.23 -7.98
CA SER A 306 -16.18 -12.89 -8.29
C SER A 306 -15.30 -12.76 -7.04
N LEU A 307 -15.93 -12.52 -5.88
CA LEU A 307 -15.26 -12.39 -4.57
C LEU A 307 -15.22 -13.72 -3.79
N ALA A 308 -15.67 -14.83 -4.36
CA ALA A 308 -15.75 -16.12 -3.66
C ALA A 308 -14.37 -16.63 -3.14
N HIS A 309 -13.29 -16.20 -3.79
CA HIS A 309 -11.91 -16.53 -3.42
C HIS A 309 -11.36 -15.69 -2.25
N ILE A 310 -12.10 -14.67 -1.80
CA ILE A 310 -11.73 -13.77 -0.70
C ILE A 310 -12.48 -14.19 0.56
N ALA A 311 -11.78 -14.23 1.69
CA ALA A 311 -12.40 -14.49 2.98
C ALA A 311 -13.55 -13.49 3.25
N PRO A 312 -14.73 -13.96 3.73
CA PRO A 312 -15.93 -13.12 3.85
C PRO A 312 -15.68 -11.80 4.61
N GLU A 313 -14.86 -11.86 5.65
CA GLU A 313 -14.55 -10.72 6.52
C GLU A 313 -13.75 -9.62 5.80
N LEU A 314 -13.03 -10.00 4.74
CA LEU A 314 -12.21 -9.07 3.94
C LEU A 314 -12.94 -8.53 2.71
N ARG A 315 -14.07 -9.12 2.32
CA ARG A 315 -14.74 -8.78 1.05
C ARG A 315 -15.15 -7.31 0.96
N ALA A 316 -15.53 -6.71 2.08
CA ALA A 316 -15.91 -5.29 2.11
C ALA A 316 -14.77 -4.36 1.62
N ALA A 317 -13.52 -4.70 1.91
CA ALA A 317 -12.36 -3.93 1.43
C ALA A 317 -12.17 -4.02 -0.09
N PHE A 318 -12.80 -4.99 -0.76
CA PHE A 318 -12.70 -5.19 -2.21
C PHE A 318 -13.98 -4.80 -2.97
N THR A 319 -15.05 -4.43 -2.29
CA THR A 319 -16.31 -3.97 -2.91
C THR A 319 -16.41 -2.46 -3.01
N SER A 320 -15.56 -1.73 -2.29
CA SER A 320 -15.60 -0.27 -2.27
C SER A 320 -15.37 0.31 -3.67
N GLY A 321 -16.17 1.29 -4.04
CA GLY A 321 -15.98 2.06 -5.26
C GLY A 321 -15.17 3.33 -5.02
N SER A 322 -15.39 4.33 -5.86
CA SER A 322 -14.78 5.66 -5.68
C SER A 322 -15.67 6.54 -4.83
N ALA A 323 -15.06 7.35 -3.95
CA ALA A 323 -15.74 8.39 -3.21
C ALA A 323 -15.95 9.66 -4.09
N PRO A 324 -16.91 10.54 -3.75
CA PRO A 324 -17.15 11.78 -4.50
C PRO A 324 -15.92 12.69 -4.63
N VAL A 325 -14.99 12.63 -3.67
CA VAL A 325 -13.74 13.42 -3.72
C VAL A 325 -12.77 12.96 -4.82
N HIS A 326 -12.93 11.76 -5.37
CA HIS A 326 -12.06 11.23 -6.40
C HIS A 326 -12.40 11.81 -7.78
N ASP A 327 -11.41 12.40 -8.45
CA ASP A 327 -11.52 12.75 -9.87
C ASP A 327 -11.24 11.54 -10.75
N ARG A 328 -12.30 10.94 -11.28
CA ARG A 328 -12.23 9.76 -12.17
C ARG A 328 -12.05 10.11 -13.65
N SER A 329 -11.99 11.40 -14.01
CA SER A 329 -12.00 11.85 -15.42
C SER A 329 -10.84 11.30 -16.25
N ARG A 330 -9.70 10.98 -15.61
CA ARG A 330 -8.51 10.41 -16.26
C ARG A 330 -8.54 8.89 -16.42
N LEU A 331 -9.39 8.19 -15.66
CA LEU A 331 -9.40 6.74 -15.64
C LEU A 331 -9.97 6.15 -16.94
N PRO A 332 -9.47 4.98 -17.38
CA PRO A 332 -10.06 4.26 -18.51
C PRO A 332 -11.52 3.91 -18.27
N ARG A 333 -12.35 4.03 -19.30
CA ARG A 333 -13.79 3.65 -19.23
C ARG A 333 -13.98 2.15 -19.00
N GLU A 334 -13.00 1.35 -19.36
CA GLU A 334 -12.96 -0.08 -19.13
C GLU A 334 -13.00 -0.43 -17.63
N PHE A 335 -12.72 0.53 -16.75
CA PHE A 335 -12.82 0.37 -15.30
C PHE A 335 -14.22 0.61 -14.72
N ASP A 336 -15.15 1.17 -15.47
CA ASP A 336 -16.44 1.66 -14.94
C ASP A 336 -17.29 0.58 -14.25
N HIS A 337 -17.12 -0.69 -14.59
CA HIS A 337 -17.90 -1.81 -14.04
C HIS A 337 -17.01 -2.84 -13.32
N LEU A 338 -15.77 -2.49 -13.04
CA LEU A 338 -14.86 -3.36 -12.32
C LEU A 338 -14.82 -2.98 -10.84
N HIS A 339 -14.53 -3.98 -10.01
CA HIS A 339 -14.32 -3.73 -8.59
C HIS A 339 -13.19 -2.73 -8.37
N ASN A 340 -13.27 -1.98 -7.28
CA ASN A 340 -12.26 -1.02 -6.87
C ASN A 340 -12.07 -1.16 -5.36
N GLY A 341 -10.96 -1.74 -4.95
CA GLY A 341 -10.68 -2.02 -3.54
C GLY A 341 -10.04 -0.84 -2.80
N HIS A 342 -9.88 -1.02 -1.49
CA HIS A 342 -9.23 -0.06 -0.59
C HIS A 342 -9.75 1.36 -0.82
N GLU A 343 -11.07 1.51 -0.62
CA GLU A 343 -11.77 2.81 -0.69
C GLU A 343 -11.56 3.55 -2.00
N GLY A 344 -11.45 2.80 -3.10
CA GLY A 344 -11.40 3.35 -4.45
C GLY A 344 -10.00 3.56 -5.03
N SER A 345 -8.95 3.08 -4.38
CA SER A 345 -7.57 3.35 -4.78
C SER A 345 -7.05 2.51 -5.95
N HIS A 346 -7.52 1.26 -6.12
CA HIS A 346 -6.91 0.31 -7.05
C HIS A 346 -6.92 0.79 -8.51
N HIS A 347 -8.03 1.38 -8.97
CA HIS A 347 -8.13 1.93 -10.32
C HIS A 347 -7.04 2.97 -10.60
N PHE A 348 -6.83 3.89 -9.66
CA PHE A 348 -5.82 4.95 -9.79
C PHE A 348 -4.40 4.38 -9.79
N LEU A 349 -4.11 3.40 -8.93
CA LEU A 349 -2.79 2.80 -8.85
C LEU A 349 -2.41 2.05 -10.13
N VAL A 350 -3.35 1.31 -10.71
CA VAL A 350 -3.13 0.61 -11.99
C VAL A 350 -2.93 1.62 -13.12
N ASP A 351 -3.79 2.63 -13.22
CA ASP A 351 -3.69 3.67 -14.25
C ASP A 351 -2.38 4.47 -14.15
N ASP A 352 -1.94 4.81 -12.94
CA ASP A 352 -0.68 5.52 -12.72
C ASP A 352 0.53 4.71 -13.21
N PHE A 353 0.59 3.41 -12.87
CA PHE A 353 1.68 2.56 -13.31
C PHE A 353 1.69 2.41 -14.83
N VAL A 354 0.54 2.08 -15.41
CA VAL A 354 0.44 1.87 -16.87
C VAL A 354 0.73 3.16 -17.63
N THR A 355 0.22 4.29 -17.14
CA THR A 355 0.51 5.61 -17.72
C THR A 355 2.00 5.92 -17.64
N ALA A 356 2.63 5.72 -16.47
CA ALA A 356 4.06 5.98 -16.31
C ALA A 356 4.93 5.14 -17.27
N VAL A 357 4.62 3.86 -17.44
CA VAL A 357 5.33 2.98 -18.38
C VAL A 357 5.14 3.42 -19.83
N THR A 358 3.89 3.70 -20.23
CA THR A 358 3.55 4.00 -21.64
C THR A 358 3.96 5.41 -22.07
N THR A 359 4.04 6.37 -21.15
CA THR A 359 4.43 7.77 -21.42
C THR A 359 5.86 8.09 -20.98
N ARG A 360 6.54 7.17 -20.29
CA ARG A 360 7.88 7.36 -19.73
C ARG A 360 7.95 8.53 -18.74
N THR A 361 6.92 8.66 -17.92
CA THR A 361 6.86 9.67 -16.85
C THR A 361 7.06 9.02 -15.49
N LEU A 362 7.38 9.83 -14.48
CA LEU A 362 7.46 9.34 -13.09
C LEU A 362 6.04 9.10 -12.55
N PRO A 363 5.78 7.91 -11.95
CA PRO A 363 4.52 7.69 -11.25
C PRO A 363 4.47 8.49 -9.93
N PRO A 364 3.27 8.77 -9.40
CA PRO A 364 3.12 9.52 -8.14
C PRO A 364 3.86 8.89 -6.96
N VAL A 365 3.82 7.55 -6.84
CA VAL A 365 4.53 6.80 -5.79
C VAL A 365 5.75 6.09 -6.39
N ASN A 366 6.66 6.88 -6.98
CA ASN A 366 7.94 6.42 -7.51
C ASN A 366 8.89 5.96 -6.39
N ALA A 367 10.10 5.50 -6.75
CA ALA A 367 11.05 4.92 -5.81
C ALA A 367 11.38 5.84 -4.60
N TRP A 368 11.54 7.13 -4.83
CA TRP A 368 11.87 8.11 -3.78
C TRP A 368 10.68 8.36 -2.85
N VAL A 369 9.50 8.51 -3.39
CA VAL A 369 8.26 8.65 -2.62
C VAL A 369 7.95 7.36 -1.86
N ALA A 370 8.12 6.20 -2.50
CA ALA A 370 7.96 4.90 -1.86
C ALA A 370 8.91 4.69 -0.66
N ALA A 371 10.17 5.13 -0.81
CA ALA A 371 11.13 5.12 0.29
C ALA A 371 10.68 6.03 1.44
N ARG A 372 10.21 7.25 1.16
CA ARG A 372 9.68 8.18 2.16
C ARG A 372 8.44 7.64 2.89
N TYR A 373 7.67 6.73 2.28
CA TYR A 373 6.53 6.08 2.94
C TYR A 373 6.94 4.84 3.74
N THR A 374 8.01 4.16 3.35
CA THR A 374 8.45 2.90 3.96
C THR A 374 9.49 3.09 5.06
N LEU A 375 10.51 3.90 4.79
CA LEU A 375 11.67 4.11 5.66
C LEU A 375 11.31 4.59 7.07
N PRO A 376 10.32 5.51 7.26
CA PRO A 376 9.91 5.93 8.59
C PRO A 376 9.53 4.77 9.49
N GLY A 377 8.84 3.77 8.98
CA GLY A 377 8.46 2.59 9.76
C GLY A 377 9.62 1.68 10.10
N VAL A 378 10.57 1.50 9.19
CA VAL A 378 11.79 0.71 9.47
C VAL A 378 12.58 1.33 10.62
N ILE A 379 12.77 2.65 10.60
CA ILE A 379 13.47 3.37 11.68
C ILE A 379 12.63 3.42 12.96
N ALA A 380 11.29 3.52 12.86
CA ALA A 380 10.39 3.44 14.00
C ALA A 380 10.46 2.05 14.68
N HIS A 381 10.55 0.98 13.89
CA HIS A 381 10.75 -0.36 14.43
C HIS A 381 12.05 -0.46 15.24
N GLU A 382 13.13 0.10 14.72
CA GLU A 382 14.41 0.14 15.43
C GLU A 382 14.34 1.00 16.70
N SER A 383 13.69 2.17 16.66
CA SER A 383 13.42 3.01 17.83
C SER A 383 12.65 2.23 18.91
N ALA A 384 11.58 1.52 18.54
CA ALA A 384 10.79 0.73 19.47
C ALA A 384 11.60 -0.40 20.12
N ARG A 385 12.51 -1.07 19.37
CA ARG A 385 13.42 -2.10 19.88
C ARG A 385 14.43 -1.52 20.90
N GLN A 386 14.77 -0.24 20.78
CA GLN A 386 15.66 0.49 21.69
C GLN A 386 14.91 1.24 22.80
N GLY A 387 13.64 0.94 23.05
CA GLY A 387 12.86 1.54 24.14
C GLY A 387 12.37 2.95 23.85
N GLY A 388 12.18 3.32 22.58
CA GLY A 388 11.62 4.62 22.18
C GLY A 388 12.67 5.73 21.98
N VAL A 389 13.95 5.36 21.83
CA VAL A 389 15.02 6.34 21.55
C VAL A 389 14.70 7.06 20.24
N ARG A 390 14.85 8.39 20.25
CA ARG A 390 14.72 9.20 19.03
C ARG A 390 15.85 8.85 18.06
N LEU A 391 15.48 8.48 16.83
CA LEU A 391 16.39 8.15 15.74
C LEU A 391 16.13 9.08 14.54
N GLU A 392 17.20 9.44 13.85
CA GLU A 392 17.14 10.18 12.59
C GLU A 392 16.72 9.24 11.45
N ILE A 393 15.90 9.75 10.52
CA ILE A 393 15.44 9.04 9.35
C ILE A 393 16.23 9.53 8.13
N PRO A 394 17.01 8.67 7.45
CA PRO A 394 17.70 9.07 6.23
C PRO A 394 16.70 9.42 5.13
N ASP A 395 17.08 10.34 4.23
CA ASP A 395 16.33 10.66 3.02
C ASP A 395 17.22 10.41 1.79
N PHE A 396 16.66 9.75 0.78
CA PHE A 396 17.37 9.47 -0.48
C PHE A 396 17.27 10.62 -1.48
N GLY A 397 16.72 11.76 -1.07
CA GLY A 397 16.51 12.94 -1.89
C GLY A 397 15.27 12.84 -2.79
N ASP A 398 15.21 13.70 -3.80
CA ASP A 398 14.13 13.75 -4.75
C ASP A 398 14.45 12.91 -6.00
N ALA A 399 13.39 12.51 -6.72
CA ALA A 399 13.55 11.89 -8.02
C ALA A 399 14.29 12.85 -8.99
N PRO A 400 15.16 12.35 -9.88
CA PRO A 400 15.76 13.16 -10.91
C PRO A 400 14.67 13.90 -11.73
N GLU A 401 14.95 15.15 -12.11
CA GLU A 401 14.11 15.86 -13.06
C GLU A 401 14.10 15.10 -14.40
N ALA A 402 12.91 14.96 -15.02
CA ALA A 402 12.70 14.20 -16.25
C ALA A 402 13.27 14.91 -17.48
#